data_35d51a11286e5a3e4c6250d305710938
#
_entry.id   35d51a11286e5a3e4c6250d305710938
#
_cell.length_a   1.000
_cell.length_b   1.000
_cell.length_c   1.000
_cell.angle_alpha   90.00
_cell.angle_beta   90.00
_cell.angle_gamma   90.00
#
_symmetry.space_group_name_H-M   'P 1'
#
loop_
_entity.id
_entity.type
_entity.pdbx_description
1 polymer ?
#
loop_
_entity_poly.entity_id
_entity_poly.type
_entity_poly.pdbx_seq_one_letter_code
_entity_poly.pdbx_strand_id
1 'polypeptide(L)'
;MVVLDASIVNIALPSMQVDLGISDADRQWVITAYTLAFGGLLLLGGRIADYAGRKKMFIIGLIGFAFASFLGGLAQTSGTLFAARALQGVFAAILAPAALSLISVTFTDSKERAKAFGVYGALSGGGAAIGLVLGGILTEYANWHWTLLVNVPIAIIAVILAIPFVRESRATGDTKYDIPGAITATLGLVSLVYGITKAESEGWNGTQTILFMGAGLVLLAIFLI
;
A
#
# COMPACT_ATOMS: atom_id res chain seq x y z
N MET A 1 9.24 4.35 2.13
CA MET A 1 8.08 4.47 3.04
C MET A 1 7.16 3.25 2.95
N VAL A 2 6.52 2.94 1.81
CA VAL A 2 5.62 1.77 1.65
C VAL A 2 6.28 0.45 2.07
N VAL A 3 7.49 0.16 1.57
CA VAL A 3 8.24 -1.07 1.92
C VAL A 3 8.71 -1.06 3.38
N LEU A 4 9.18 0.09 3.87
CA LEU A 4 9.58 0.25 5.28
C LEU A 4 8.39 -0.02 6.21
N ASP A 5 7.20 0.53 5.92
CA ASP A 5 5.99 0.31 6.71
C ASP A 5 5.60 -1.16 6.76
N ALA A 6 5.63 -1.87 5.62
CA ALA A 6 5.34 -3.29 5.60
C ALA A 6 6.30 -4.10 6.48
N SER A 7 7.59 -3.77 6.48
CA SER A 7 8.60 -4.47 7.28
C SER A 7 8.47 -4.16 8.77
N ILE A 8 8.27 -2.88 9.12
CA ILE A 8 8.22 -2.41 10.51
C ILE A 8 6.98 -2.97 11.23
N VAL A 9 5.83 -3.04 10.53
CA VAL A 9 4.59 -3.57 11.07
C VAL A 9 4.68 -5.08 11.33
N ASN A 10 5.38 -5.84 10.47
CA ASN A 10 5.58 -7.27 10.70
C ASN A 10 6.31 -7.55 12.03
N ILE A 11 7.30 -6.73 12.38
CA ILE A 11 8.02 -6.88 13.67
C ILE A 11 7.13 -6.49 14.85
N ALA A 12 6.29 -5.46 14.70
CA ALA A 12 5.41 -4.99 15.76
C ALA A 12 4.17 -5.84 15.97
N LEU A 13 3.86 -6.76 15.04
CA LEU A 13 2.62 -7.53 15.03
C LEU A 13 2.32 -8.29 16.34
N PRO A 14 3.28 -8.99 16.99
CA PRO A 14 3.04 -9.63 18.27
C PRO A 14 2.63 -8.65 19.38
N SER A 15 3.28 -7.48 19.43
CA SER A 15 2.97 -6.43 20.42
C SER A 15 1.60 -5.81 20.18
N MET A 16 1.22 -5.56 18.91
CA MET A 16 -0.12 -5.11 18.54
C MET A 16 -1.19 -6.13 18.97
N GLN A 17 -0.90 -7.41 18.76
CA GLN A 17 -1.80 -8.49 19.11
C GLN A 17 -2.10 -8.53 20.62
N VAL A 18 -1.07 -8.46 21.44
CA VAL A 18 -1.21 -8.50 22.89
C VAL A 18 -1.93 -7.26 23.41
N ASP A 19 -1.53 -6.09 22.96
CA ASP A 19 -2.05 -4.81 23.46
C ASP A 19 -3.52 -4.57 23.10
N LEU A 20 -3.92 -4.92 21.86
CA LEU A 20 -5.28 -4.74 21.36
C LEU A 20 -6.19 -5.97 21.54
N GLY A 21 -5.69 -7.03 22.17
CA GLY A 21 -6.45 -8.28 22.37
C GLY A 21 -6.88 -8.94 21.06
N ILE A 22 -6.04 -8.88 20.02
CA ILE A 22 -6.36 -9.44 18.70
C ILE A 22 -6.26 -10.97 18.78
N SER A 23 -7.27 -11.69 18.30
CA SER A 23 -7.25 -13.15 18.24
C SER A 23 -6.16 -13.66 17.27
N ASP A 24 -5.68 -14.89 17.47
CA ASP A 24 -4.72 -15.51 16.55
C ASP A 24 -5.27 -15.57 15.11
N ALA A 25 -6.57 -15.81 14.96
CA ALA A 25 -7.26 -15.84 13.68
C ALA A 25 -7.32 -14.46 12.99
N ASP A 26 -7.40 -13.37 13.77
CA ASP A 26 -7.53 -12.01 13.25
C ASP A 26 -6.20 -11.29 13.11
N ARG A 27 -5.12 -11.81 13.71
CA ARG A 27 -3.80 -11.19 13.68
C ARG A 27 -3.34 -10.85 12.28
N GLN A 28 -3.61 -11.73 11.32
CA GLN A 28 -3.21 -11.58 9.93
C GLN A 28 -3.89 -10.38 9.25
N TRP A 29 -5.05 -9.93 9.76
CA TRP A 29 -5.76 -8.78 9.19
C TRP A 29 -4.99 -7.46 9.28
N VAL A 30 -4.06 -7.32 10.22
CA VAL A 30 -3.17 -6.15 10.29
C VAL A 30 -2.37 -5.99 8.99
N ILE A 31 -1.95 -7.10 8.39
CA ILE A 31 -1.19 -7.12 7.14
C ILE A 31 -2.15 -7.18 5.95
N THR A 32 -3.14 -8.07 6.01
CA THR A 32 -4.06 -8.35 4.89
C THR A 32 -4.90 -7.13 4.52
N ALA A 33 -5.40 -6.35 5.50
CA ALA A 33 -6.18 -5.15 5.22
C ALA A 33 -5.39 -4.14 4.36
N TYR A 34 -4.11 -3.95 4.66
CA TYR A 34 -3.21 -3.11 3.88
C TYR A 34 -2.95 -3.69 2.49
N THR A 35 -2.52 -4.95 2.42
CA THR A 35 -2.13 -5.57 1.14
C THR A 35 -3.29 -5.77 0.19
N LEU A 36 -4.49 -6.05 0.72
CA LEU A 36 -5.72 -6.18 -0.03
C LEU A 36 -6.12 -4.84 -0.68
N ALA A 37 -6.16 -3.77 0.12
CA ALA A 37 -6.47 -2.44 -0.39
C ALA A 37 -5.39 -1.94 -1.37
N PHE A 38 -4.11 -2.15 -1.05
CA PHE A 38 -2.99 -1.78 -1.90
C PHE A 38 -3.02 -2.52 -3.24
N GLY A 39 -3.06 -3.85 -3.22
CA GLY A 39 -3.05 -4.67 -4.43
C GLY A 39 -4.30 -4.49 -5.29
N GLY A 40 -5.48 -4.46 -4.65
CA GLY A 40 -6.76 -4.31 -5.34
C GLY A 40 -6.92 -2.95 -6.03
N LEU A 41 -6.33 -1.90 -5.48
CA LEU A 41 -6.45 -0.54 -6.03
C LEU A 41 -5.23 -0.09 -6.85
N LEU A 42 -4.19 -0.91 -6.96
CA LEU A 42 -2.91 -0.53 -7.58
C LEU A 42 -3.07 -0.05 -9.02
N LEU A 43 -3.84 -0.77 -9.83
CA LEU A 43 -4.08 -0.42 -11.23
C LEU A 43 -4.89 0.88 -11.36
N LEU A 44 -5.94 1.01 -10.55
CA LEU A 44 -6.77 2.21 -10.52
C LEU A 44 -5.96 3.42 -10.04
N GLY A 45 -5.17 3.27 -8.98
CA GLY A 45 -4.30 4.32 -8.45
C GLY A 45 -3.27 4.80 -9.46
N GLY A 46 -2.68 3.89 -10.25
CA GLY A 46 -1.80 4.22 -11.35
C GLY A 46 -2.47 5.05 -12.44
N ARG A 47 -3.66 4.65 -12.86
CA ARG A 47 -4.45 5.40 -13.87
C ARG A 47 -4.85 6.79 -13.35
N ILE A 48 -5.32 6.88 -12.10
CA ILE A 48 -5.65 8.17 -11.48
C ILE A 48 -4.40 9.07 -11.44
N ALA A 49 -3.23 8.54 -11.07
CA ALA A 49 -2.00 9.31 -11.03
C ALA A 49 -1.59 9.84 -12.40
N ASP A 50 -1.72 9.03 -13.45
CA ASP A 50 -1.35 9.43 -14.80
C ASP A 50 -2.21 10.59 -15.33
N TYR A 51 -3.52 10.59 -15.10
CA TYR A 51 -4.45 11.59 -15.67
C TYR A 51 -4.68 12.80 -14.75
N ALA A 52 -4.78 12.59 -13.43
CA ALA A 52 -5.02 13.69 -12.49
C ALA A 52 -3.76 14.55 -12.22
N GLY A 53 -2.58 13.99 -12.53
CA GLY A 53 -1.28 14.62 -12.34
C GLY A 53 -0.41 13.81 -11.39
N ARG A 54 0.76 13.40 -11.88
CA ARG A 54 1.66 12.48 -11.16
C ARG A 54 2.20 13.09 -9.87
N LYS A 55 2.69 14.33 -9.92
CA LYS A 55 3.13 15.06 -8.72
C LYS A 55 1.99 15.24 -7.73
N LYS A 56 0.83 15.69 -8.21
CA LYS A 56 -0.35 15.91 -7.37
C LYS A 56 -0.75 14.64 -6.64
N MET A 57 -0.85 13.52 -7.36
CA MET A 57 -1.22 12.23 -6.77
C MET A 57 -0.14 11.66 -5.86
N PHE A 58 1.13 11.87 -6.17
CA PHE A 58 2.24 11.54 -5.29
C PHE A 58 2.14 12.25 -3.94
N ILE A 59 1.88 13.57 -3.94
CA ILE A 59 1.71 14.36 -2.71
C ILE A 59 0.45 13.93 -1.95
N ILE A 60 -0.68 13.72 -2.64
CA ILE A 60 -1.92 13.23 -2.01
C ILE A 60 -1.69 11.83 -1.40
N GLY A 61 -0.98 10.95 -2.11
CA GLY A 61 -0.62 9.65 -1.60
C GLY A 61 0.24 9.72 -0.34
N LEU A 62 1.24 10.61 -0.31
CA LEU A 62 2.09 10.83 0.88
C LEU A 62 1.29 11.34 2.07
N ILE A 63 0.47 12.39 1.88
CA ILE A 63 -0.34 13.00 2.94
C ILE A 63 -1.36 11.98 3.46
N GLY A 64 -2.07 11.32 2.55
CA GLY A 64 -3.08 10.33 2.94
C GLY A 64 -2.48 9.12 3.64
N PHE A 65 -1.32 8.64 3.19
CA PHE A 65 -0.61 7.56 3.86
C PHE A 65 -0.15 7.97 5.27
N ALA A 66 0.39 9.19 5.42
CA ALA A 66 0.78 9.72 6.72
C ALA A 66 -0.42 9.88 7.66
N PHE A 67 -1.55 10.38 7.14
CA PHE A 67 -2.78 10.52 7.91
C PHE A 67 -3.31 9.16 8.38
N ALA A 68 -3.36 8.17 7.48
CA ALA A 68 -3.75 6.81 7.84
C ALA A 68 -2.77 6.17 8.86
N SER A 69 -1.46 6.42 8.69
CA SER A 69 -0.43 5.99 9.65
C SER A 69 -0.62 6.63 11.02
N PHE A 70 -0.96 7.92 11.05
CA PHE A 70 -1.26 8.63 12.29
C PHE A 70 -2.48 8.03 12.99
N LEU A 71 -3.59 7.78 12.26
CA LEU A 71 -4.77 7.12 12.81
C LEU A 71 -4.45 5.72 13.35
N GLY A 72 -3.66 4.93 12.61
CA GLY A 72 -3.23 3.61 13.03
C GLY A 72 -2.32 3.65 14.27
N GLY A 73 -1.44 4.66 14.35
CA GLY A 73 -0.61 4.91 15.52
C GLY A 73 -1.38 5.40 16.76
N LEU A 74 -2.63 5.79 16.62
CA LEU A 74 -3.52 6.14 17.73
C LEU A 74 -4.60 5.08 17.99
N ALA A 75 -4.55 3.94 17.29
CA ALA A 75 -5.58 2.91 17.41
C ALA A 75 -5.60 2.28 18.82
N GLN A 76 -6.79 2.19 19.38
CA GLN A 76 -7.06 1.58 20.68
C GLN A 76 -7.88 0.30 20.57
N THR A 77 -8.28 -0.08 19.36
CA THR A 77 -9.03 -1.31 19.08
C THR A 77 -8.50 -1.95 17.79
N SER A 78 -8.67 -3.25 17.67
CA SER A 78 -8.32 -4.00 16.46
C SER A 78 -9.03 -3.44 15.22
N GLY A 79 -10.31 -3.11 15.33
CA GLY A 79 -11.10 -2.56 14.24
C GLY A 79 -10.57 -1.22 13.73
N THR A 80 -10.16 -0.30 14.62
CA THR A 80 -9.54 0.97 14.23
C THR A 80 -8.18 0.77 13.57
N LEU A 81 -7.38 -0.19 14.06
CA LEU A 81 -6.11 -0.54 13.44
C LEU A 81 -6.33 -1.12 12.02
N PHE A 82 -7.24 -2.08 11.85
CA PHE A 82 -7.53 -2.67 10.55
C PHE A 82 -8.04 -1.64 9.53
N ALA A 83 -8.94 -0.74 9.96
CA ALA A 83 -9.43 0.35 9.12
C ALA A 83 -8.31 1.31 8.70
N ALA A 84 -7.43 1.68 9.62
CA ALA A 84 -6.27 2.52 9.33
C ALA A 84 -5.30 1.81 8.35
N ARG A 85 -5.07 0.51 8.52
CA ARG A 85 -4.25 -0.31 7.60
C ARG A 85 -4.86 -0.37 6.20
N ALA A 86 -6.17 -0.59 6.09
CA ALA A 86 -6.86 -0.53 4.79
C ALA A 86 -6.71 0.83 4.14
N LEU A 87 -6.89 1.92 4.89
CA LEU A 87 -6.73 3.28 4.40
C LEU A 87 -5.29 3.58 3.96
N GLN A 88 -4.28 3.10 4.70
CA GLN A 88 -2.87 3.15 4.26
C GLN A 88 -2.68 2.44 2.91
N GLY A 89 -3.29 1.27 2.74
CA GLY A 89 -3.26 0.51 1.48
C GLY A 89 -3.84 1.30 0.30
N VAL A 90 -4.96 1.99 0.51
CA VAL A 90 -5.57 2.88 -0.52
C VAL A 90 -4.60 3.96 -0.97
N PHE A 91 -3.97 4.67 -0.03
CA PHE A 91 -3.03 5.74 -0.38
C PHE A 91 -1.70 5.20 -0.93
N ALA A 92 -1.25 4.04 -0.47
CA ALA A 92 -0.09 3.34 -1.05
C ALA A 92 -0.31 2.96 -2.51
N ALA A 93 -1.54 2.55 -2.88
CA ALA A 93 -1.92 2.20 -4.24
C ALA A 93 -1.87 3.40 -5.21
N ILE A 94 -1.99 4.62 -4.69
CA ILE A 94 -1.80 5.85 -5.47
C ILE A 94 -0.32 6.25 -5.47
N LEU A 95 0.33 6.17 -4.31
CA LEU A 95 1.69 6.64 -4.10
C LEU A 95 2.74 5.86 -4.89
N ALA A 96 2.67 4.52 -4.88
CA ALA A 96 3.70 3.69 -5.49
C ALA A 96 3.76 3.84 -7.03
N PRO A 97 2.66 3.74 -7.79
CA PRO A 97 2.70 3.95 -9.23
C PRO A 97 3.04 5.40 -9.59
N ALA A 98 2.56 6.41 -8.82
CA ALA A 98 2.91 7.80 -9.05
C ALA A 98 4.43 8.04 -8.94
N ALA A 99 5.10 7.43 -7.95
CA ALA A 99 6.55 7.50 -7.79
C ALA A 99 7.29 6.89 -8.99
N LEU A 100 6.89 5.69 -9.43
CA LEU A 100 7.50 5.01 -10.58
C LEU A 100 7.28 5.78 -11.89
N SER A 101 6.07 6.32 -12.09
CA SER A 101 5.76 7.17 -13.25
C SER A 101 6.60 8.45 -13.25
N LEU A 102 6.76 9.11 -12.10
CA LEU A 102 7.60 10.30 -11.97
C LEU A 102 9.07 10.03 -12.34
N ILE A 103 9.63 8.90 -11.88
CA ILE A 103 10.99 8.48 -12.27
C ILE A 103 11.06 8.30 -13.80
N SER A 104 10.10 7.60 -14.38
CA SER A 104 10.07 7.28 -15.80
C SER A 104 10.02 8.52 -16.71
N VAL A 105 9.26 9.55 -16.30
CA VAL A 105 9.09 10.77 -17.10
C VAL A 105 10.17 11.82 -16.83
N THR A 106 10.81 11.78 -15.65
CA THR A 106 11.86 12.73 -15.29
C THR A 106 13.19 12.34 -15.97
N PHE A 107 13.52 11.06 -16.00
CA PHE A 107 14.75 10.54 -16.59
C PHE A 107 14.46 9.96 -17.99
N THR A 108 14.61 10.77 -19.02
CA THR A 108 14.32 10.40 -20.41
C THR A 108 15.45 9.60 -21.06
N ASP A 109 16.70 9.85 -20.68
CA ASP A 109 17.84 9.05 -21.12
C ASP A 109 17.82 7.66 -20.50
N SER A 110 18.11 6.61 -21.29
CA SER A 110 17.99 5.23 -20.87
C SER A 110 18.96 4.84 -19.75
N LYS A 111 20.18 5.41 -19.76
CA LYS A 111 21.20 5.12 -18.73
C LYS A 111 20.87 5.83 -17.42
N GLU A 112 20.44 7.10 -17.49
CA GLU A 112 20.00 7.86 -16.32
C GLU A 112 18.78 7.22 -15.68
N ARG A 113 17.81 6.80 -16.49
CA ARG A 113 16.61 6.11 -16.03
C ARG A 113 16.93 4.78 -15.36
N ALA A 114 17.81 3.98 -15.96
CA ALA A 114 18.27 2.73 -15.35
C ALA A 114 18.95 2.97 -13.99
N LYS A 115 19.79 4.01 -13.89
CA LYS A 115 20.41 4.42 -12.62
C LYS A 115 19.37 4.86 -11.60
N ALA A 116 18.38 5.66 -12.00
CA ALA A 116 17.31 6.12 -11.11
C ALA A 116 16.46 4.94 -10.56
N PHE A 117 16.10 3.96 -11.42
CA PHE A 117 15.44 2.75 -10.97
C PHE A 117 16.33 1.86 -10.09
N GLY A 118 17.63 1.81 -10.36
CA GLY A 118 18.59 1.13 -9.50
C GLY A 118 18.64 1.74 -8.08
N VAL A 119 18.69 3.08 -7.99
CA VAL A 119 18.62 3.80 -6.71
C VAL A 119 17.27 3.56 -6.00
N TYR A 120 16.16 3.61 -6.74
CA TYR A 120 14.83 3.31 -6.19
C TYR A 120 14.75 1.88 -5.62
N GLY A 121 15.29 0.89 -6.35
CA GLY A 121 15.37 -0.50 -5.89
C GLY A 121 16.25 -0.66 -4.65
N ALA A 122 17.42 -0.01 -4.62
CA ALA A 122 18.32 -0.01 -3.48
C ALA A 122 17.67 0.63 -2.24
N LEU A 123 16.98 1.76 -2.41
CA LEU A 123 16.22 2.43 -1.34
C LEU A 123 15.04 1.58 -0.85
N SER A 124 14.40 0.82 -1.74
CA SER A 124 13.30 -0.09 -1.38
C SER A 124 13.83 -1.26 -0.55
N GLY A 125 14.91 -1.92 -0.99
CA GLY A 125 15.55 -2.99 -0.23
C GLY A 125 16.16 -2.51 1.08
N GLY A 126 16.87 -1.36 1.06
CA GLY A 126 17.38 -0.72 2.28
C GLY A 126 16.25 -0.31 3.23
N GLY A 127 15.14 0.16 2.70
CA GLY A 127 13.94 0.48 3.49
C GLY A 127 13.36 -0.73 4.21
N ALA A 128 13.39 -1.92 3.59
CA ALA A 128 13.00 -3.16 4.25
C ALA A 128 13.93 -3.48 5.43
N ALA A 129 15.25 -3.44 5.22
CA ALA A 129 16.24 -3.72 6.26
C ALA A 129 16.16 -2.71 7.42
N ILE A 130 16.05 -1.41 7.08
CA ILE A 130 15.86 -0.35 8.09
C ILE A 130 14.54 -0.56 8.84
N GLY A 131 13.47 -0.96 8.15
CA GLY A 131 12.17 -1.24 8.77
C GLY A 131 12.24 -2.35 9.81
N LEU A 132 12.98 -3.43 9.54
CA LEU A 132 13.18 -4.51 10.51
C LEU A 132 13.92 -4.01 11.77
N VAL A 133 15.01 -3.27 11.60
CA VAL A 133 15.80 -2.73 12.72
C VAL A 133 15.00 -1.70 13.52
N LEU A 134 14.41 -0.72 12.84
CA LEU A 134 13.58 0.31 13.49
C LEU A 134 12.35 -0.30 14.16
N GLY A 135 11.72 -1.31 13.53
CA GLY A 135 10.58 -2.02 14.12
C GLY A 135 10.95 -2.66 15.46
N GLY A 136 12.09 -3.34 15.52
CA GLY A 136 12.61 -3.91 16.76
C GLY A 136 12.88 -2.84 17.81
N ILE A 137 13.64 -1.79 17.47
CA ILE A 137 13.98 -0.70 18.38
C ILE A 137 12.73 0.01 18.92
N LEU A 138 11.82 0.41 18.03
CA LEU A 138 10.62 1.14 18.43
C LEU A 138 9.69 0.29 19.29
N THR A 139 9.56 -1.00 18.98
CA THR A 139 8.70 -1.91 19.75
C THR A 139 9.29 -2.21 21.14
N GLU A 140 10.61 -2.37 21.24
CA GLU A 140 11.30 -2.69 22.48
C GLU A 140 11.41 -1.48 23.41
N TYR A 141 11.87 -0.32 22.89
CA TYR A 141 12.23 0.86 23.71
C TYR A 141 11.14 1.92 23.81
N ALA A 142 10.09 1.84 22.97
CA ALA A 142 8.95 2.76 23.04
C ALA A 142 7.64 1.97 23.13
N ASN A 143 6.94 1.78 22.04
CA ASN A 143 5.80 0.90 21.89
C ASN A 143 5.48 0.73 20.39
N TRP A 144 4.61 -0.23 20.04
CA TRP A 144 4.24 -0.52 18.66
C TRP A 144 3.57 0.65 17.92
N HIS A 145 2.92 1.59 18.60
CA HIS A 145 2.27 2.76 17.99
C HIS A 145 3.27 3.59 17.17
N TRP A 146 4.51 3.71 17.65
CA TRP A 146 5.58 4.44 16.97
C TRP A 146 5.99 3.80 15.66
N THR A 147 5.73 2.51 15.45
CA THR A 147 6.03 1.84 14.18
C THR A 147 5.15 2.38 13.03
N LEU A 148 3.96 2.87 13.34
CA LEU A 148 3.10 3.56 12.40
C LEU A 148 3.38 5.07 12.38
N LEU A 149 3.53 5.71 13.55
CA LEU A 149 3.77 7.15 13.67
C LEU A 149 5.07 7.61 12.98
N VAL A 150 6.09 6.77 12.87
CA VAL A 150 7.35 7.10 12.19
C VAL A 150 7.15 7.45 10.70
N ASN A 151 6.10 6.98 10.07
CA ASN A 151 5.78 7.34 8.69
C ASN A 151 5.39 8.83 8.55
N VAL A 152 4.86 9.46 9.61
CA VAL A 152 4.39 10.84 9.56
C VAL A 152 5.54 11.83 9.29
N PRO A 153 6.64 11.87 10.09
CA PRO A 153 7.76 12.75 9.81
C PRO A 153 8.43 12.44 8.47
N ILE A 154 8.52 11.18 8.08
CA ILE A 154 9.08 10.79 6.78
C ILE A 154 8.24 11.37 5.64
N ALA A 155 6.92 11.27 5.73
CA ALA A 155 6.03 11.81 4.70
C ALA A 155 6.07 13.35 4.66
N ILE A 156 6.12 14.02 5.81
CA ILE A 156 6.26 15.49 5.89
C ILE A 156 7.53 15.93 5.16
N ILE A 157 8.67 15.31 5.44
CA ILE A 157 9.94 15.62 4.76
C ILE A 157 9.80 15.36 3.25
N ALA A 158 9.22 14.22 2.87
CA ALA A 158 9.02 13.87 1.46
C ALA A 158 8.12 14.87 0.72
N VAL A 159 7.04 15.35 1.35
CA VAL A 159 6.16 16.39 0.79
C VAL A 159 6.90 17.72 0.62
N ILE A 160 7.63 18.17 1.66
CA ILE A 160 8.41 19.41 1.62
C ILE A 160 9.43 19.36 0.45
N LEU A 161 10.10 18.23 0.27
CA LEU A 161 11.05 18.05 -0.83
C LEU A 161 10.34 17.91 -2.18
N ALA A 162 9.18 17.25 -2.25
CA ALA A 162 8.47 17.05 -3.51
C ALA A 162 7.94 18.38 -4.10
N ILE A 163 7.56 19.34 -3.27
CA ILE A 163 7.00 20.61 -3.74
C ILE A 163 7.97 21.35 -4.70
N PRO A 164 9.23 21.64 -4.35
CA PRO A 164 10.16 22.35 -5.23
C PRO A 164 10.82 21.45 -6.28
N PHE A 165 11.12 20.18 -5.95
CA PHE A 165 11.98 19.34 -6.81
C PHE A 165 11.23 18.49 -7.81
N VAL A 166 9.96 18.17 -7.57
CA VAL A 166 9.17 17.36 -8.51
C VAL A 166 8.35 18.27 -9.43
N ARG A 167 8.47 18.06 -10.74
CA ARG A 167 7.66 18.77 -11.73
C ARG A 167 6.35 18.04 -11.99
N GLU A 168 5.27 18.81 -12.20
CA GLU A 168 4.00 18.20 -12.57
C GLU A 168 4.07 17.63 -13.99
N SER A 169 3.46 16.46 -14.16
CA SER A 169 3.33 15.80 -15.45
C SER A 169 2.03 15.00 -15.51
N ARG A 170 1.45 14.91 -16.68
CA ARG A 170 0.23 14.13 -16.94
C ARG A 170 0.41 13.31 -18.21
N ALA A 171 -0.30 12.22 -18.33
CA ALA A 171 -0.38 11.50 -19.57
C ALA A 171 -1.11 12.37 -20.61
N THR A 172 -0.58 12.41 -21.82
CA THR A 172 -1.22 13.02 -22.99
C THR A 172 -1.91 11.92 -23.78
N GLY A 173 -3.20 12.04 -24.04
CA GLY A 173 -3.97 11.05 -24.79
C GLY A 173 -5.44 11.02 -24.44
N ASP A 174 -6.13 9.99 -24.89
CA ASP A 174 -7.57 9.81 -24.59
C ASP A 174 -7.75 9.56 -23.08
N THR A 175 -8.42 10.51 -22.43
CA THR A 175 -8.66 10.53 -20.99
C THR A 175 -9.85 9.68 -20.57
N LYS A 176 -10.35 8.81 -21.46
CA LYS A 176 -11.45 7.92 -21.10
C LYS A 176 -10.96 6.92 -20.05
N TYR A 177 -11.53 7.06 -18.86
CA TYR A 177 -11.34 6.07 -17.82
C TYR A 177 -12.14 4.81 -18.19
N ASP A 178 -11.47 3.70 -18.30
CA ASP A 178 -12.13 2.40 -18.29
C ASP A 178 -12.60 2.08 -16.87
N ILE A 179 -13.70 2.75 -16.47
CA ILE A 179 -14.29 2.56 -15.15
C ILE A 179 -14.76 1.12 -14.95
N PRO A 180 -15.46 0.48 -15.92
CA PRO A 180 -15.84 -0.91 -15.80
C PRO A 180 -14.65 -1.84 -15.61
N GLY A 181 -13.60 -1.69 -16.42
CA GLY A 181 -12.38 -2.48 -16.29
C GLY A 181 -11.67 -2.24 -14.96
N ALA A 182 -11.57 -0.99 -14.48
CA ALA A 182 -10.99 -0.69 -13.17
C ALA A 182 -11.79 -1.33 -12.02
N ILE A 183 -13.12 -1.31 -12.08
CA ILE A 183 -13.98 -1.94 -11.07
C ILE A 183 -13.83 -3.47 -11.11
N THR A 184 -13.91 -4.09 -12.27
CA THR A 184 -13.81 -5.55 -12.41
C THR A 184 -12.45 -6.05 -12.01
N ALA A 185 -11.35 -5.38 -12.39
CA ALA A 185 -10.01 -5.72 -11.97
C ALA A 185 -9.83 -5.59 -10.43
N THR A 186 -10.29 -4.47 -9.85
CA THR A 186 -10.19 -4.22 -8.41
C THR A 186 -10.98 -5.24 -7.61
N LEU A 187 -12.27 -5.42 -7.94
CA LEU A 187 -13.12 -6.39 -7.24
C LEU A 187 -12.65 -7.82 -7.47
N GLY A 188 -12.11 -8.13 -8.65
CA GLY A 188 -11.53 -9.43 -8.96
C GLY A 188 -10.31 -9.74 -8.09
N LEU A 189 -9.37 -8.81 -7.99
CA LEU A 189 -8.19 -8.96 -7.13
C LEU A 189 -8.56 -9.02 -5.66
N VAL A 190 -9.43 -8.13 -5.18
CA VAL A 190 -9.92 -8.14 -3.79
C VAL A 190 -10.58 -9.47 -3.45
N SER A 191 -11.46 -9.96 -4.32
CA SER A 191 -12.16 -11.23 -4.13
C SER A 191 -11.18 -12.41 -4.10
N LEU A 192 -10.21 -12.43 -5.01
CA LEU A 192 -9.21 -13.48 -5.09
C LEU A 192 -8.34 -13.53 -3.83
N VAL A 193 -7.80 -12.38 -3.42
CA VAL A 193 -6.95 -12.30 -2.22
C VAL A 193 -7.74 -12.64 -0.97
N TYR A 194 -8.99 -12.16 -0.85
CA TYR A 194 -9.86 -12.50 0.27
C TYR A 194 -10.14 -14.01 0.32
N GLY A 195 -10.42 -14.64 -0.83
CA GLY A 195 -10.60 -16.10 -0.91
C GLY A 195 -9.37 -16.88 -0.48
N ILE A 196 -8.17 -16.45 -0.89
CA ILE A 196 -6.90 -17.06 -0.45
C ILE A 196 -6.72 -16.89 1.07
N THR A 197 -7.01 -15.72 1.61
CA THR A 197 -6.93 -15.49 3.06
C THR A 197 -7.92 -16.38 3.84
N LYS A 198 -9.11 -16.61 3.29
CA LYS A 198 -10.09 -17.53 3.88
C LYS A 198 -9.66 -18.98 3.83
N ALA A 199 -8.83 -19.36 2.88
CA ALA A 199 -8.29 -20.73 2.79
C ALA A 199 -7.44 -21.11 4.02
N GLU A 200 -6.82 -20.13 4.71
CA GLU A 200 -6.06 -20.36 5.93
C GLU A 200 -6.98 -20.82 7.08
N SER A 201 -8.20 -20.23 7.20
CA SER A 201 -9.13 -20.53 8.31
C SER A 201 -10.15 -21.61 7.97
N GLU A 202 -10.64 -21.69 6.74
CA GLU A 202 -11.71 -22.61 6.31
C GLU A 202 -11.20 -23.79 5.46
N GLY A 203 -9.91 -23.77 5.10
CA GLY A 203 -9.30 -24.72 4.16
C GLY A 203 -9.61 -24.41 2.69
N TRP A 204 -8.85 -25.03 1.80
CA TRP A 204 -8.99 -24.84 0.35
C TRP A 204 -10.34 -25.30 -0.24
N ASN A 205 -11.03 -26.19 0.45
CA ASN A 205 -12.36 -26.69 0.09
C ASN A 205 -13.49 -25.94 0.80
N GLY A 206 -13.18 -24.91 1.57
CA GLY A 206 -14.16 -24.06 2.26
C GLY A 206 -15.09 -23.36 1.27
N THR A 207 -16.38 -23.29 1.59
CA THR A 207 -17.39 -22.68 0.70
C THR A 207 -17.05 -21.23 0.39
N GLN A 208 -16.62 -20.44 1.39
CA GLN A 208 -16.24 -19.06 1.16
C GLN A 208 -14.97 -18.96 0.33
N THR A 209 -13.97 -19.81 0.57
CA THR A 209 -12.73 -19.88 -0.21
C THR A 209 -13.05 -20.07 -1.70
N ILE A 210 -13.80 -21.11 -2.04
CA ILE A 210 -14.14 -21.45 -3.43
C ILE A 210 -14.98 -20.34 -4.07
N LEU A 211 -15.95 -19.80 -3.35
CA LEU A 211 -16.85 -18.76 -3.85
C LEU A 211 -16.10 -17.47 -4.18
N PHE A 212 -15.27 -16.98 -3.26
CA PHE A 212 -14.52 -15.74 -3.48
C PHE A 212 -13.40 -15.91 -4.50
N MET A 213 -12.69 -17.02 -4.50
CA MET A 213 -11.69 -17.32 -5.54
C MET A 213 -12.34 -17.44 -6.92
N GLY A 214 -13.44 -18.17 -7.03
CA GLY A 214 -14.18 -18.30 -8.28
C GLY A 214 -14.71 -16.97 -8.79
N ALA A 215 -15.35 -16.17 -7.93
CA ALA A 215 -15.82 -14.83 -8.26
C ALA A 215 -14.65 -13.93 -8.70
N GLY A 216 -13.51 -13.99 -8.01
CA GLY A 216 -12.31 -13.26 -8.38
C GLY A 216 -11.80 -13.60 -9.76
N LEU A 217 -11.70 -14.89 -10.08
CA LEU A 217 -11.26 -15.36 -11.41
C LEU A 217 -12.24 -14.93 -12.51
N VAL A 218 -13.54 -15.03 -12.27
CA VAL A 218 -14.57 -14.59 -13.24
C VAL A 218 -14.47 -13.08 -13.50
N LEU A 219 -14.36 -12.26 -12.45
CA LEU A 219 -14.22 -10.81 -12.59
C LEU A 219 -12.93 -10.42 -13.33
N LEU A 220 -11.82 -11.10 -13.07
CA LEU A 220 -10.56 -10.88 -13.80
C LEU A 220 -10.68 -11.35 -15.27
N ALA A 221 -11.40 -12.42 -15.55
CA ALA A 221 -11.68 -12.84 -16.93
C ALA A 221 -12.53 -11.79 -17.67
N ILE A 222 -13.56 -11.22 -17.02
CA ILE A 222 -14.37 -10.14 -17.59
C ILE A 222 -13.52 -8.89 -17.86
N PHE A 223 -12.55 -8.58 -17.00
CA PHE A 223 -11.62 -7.45 -17.19
C PHE A 223 -10.75 -7.62 -18.45
N LEU A 224 -10.43 -8.85 -18.86
CA LEU A 224 -9.58 -9.14 -20.03
C LEU A 224 -10.31 -9.10 -21.37
N ILE A 225 -11.64 -9.02 -21.35
CA ILE A 225 -12.50 -9.00 -22.55
C ILE A 225 -12.93 -7.58 -22.88
#